data_d13e4754273368a18dca6bb27f13f996
#
_entry.id   d13e4754273368a18dca6bb27f13f996
#
_cell.length_a   1.000
_cell.length_b   1.000
_cell.length_c   1.000
_cell.angle_alpha   90.00
_cell.angle_beta   90.00
_cell.angle_gamma   90.00
#
_symmetry.space_group_name_H-M   'P 1'
#
loop_
_entity.id
_entity.type
_entity.pdbx_description
1 polymer ?
#
loop_
_entity_poly.entity_id
_entity_poly.type
_entity_poly.pdbx_seq_one_letter_code
_entity_poly.pdbx_strand_id
1 'polypeptide(L)'
;MRKRLIALLFLLGCFCLVVYFRLDDNAPTEKQQPSWSLVYSGRSPLGALGAYKDGFAACNGKGDLIVFLTGKETMTYKISEYSFSAPPLEKDGIVYVGDENGIFHAFSPERGELWSYRTGNQIVGGAVIFEGLVWVGSHDHTLYAFEVESGKILHSVDCGAQVNAMPVLYEPNRTLFLGSCDGKLRRISLQDGTLLGEIDLESPIPENPVLHDGIVYTLSYQGVLVAVKASNFQEIYRVNTLSGCFAPPCIAGDYVFVTGENGTAQARKKANGELSETWELGERINTPCAVGDSTVYAVSGMGKLHRWSYHAEKWTHDVVADFQTDCRLGCHLFGHDLLIPDESGGILLYREANP
;
A
#
# COMPACT_ATOMS: atom_id res chain seq x y z
N MET A 1 -26.75 -27.83 -18.74
CA MET A 1 -26.16 -27.40 -20.01
C MET A 1 -26.90 -26.16 -20.53
N ARG A 2 -26.41 -25.00 -20.30
CA ARG A 2 -26.81 -23.77 -21.02
C ARG A 2 -25.56 -22.93 -21.24
N LYS A 3 -24.99 -23.06 -22.44
CA LYS A 3 -23.93 -22.17 -22.91
C LYS A 3 -24.53 -20.78 -23.09
N ARG A 4 -24.03 -19.77 -22.37
CA ARG A 4 -24.33 -18.38 -22.68
C ARG A 4 -23.19 -17.81 -23.52
N LEU A 5 -23.55 -17.46 -24.74
CA LEU A 5 -22.71 -16.78 -25.74
C LEU A 5 -22.47 -15.34 -25.28
N ILE A 6 -21.23 -14.89 -25.34
CA ILE A 6 -20.86 -13.49 -25.16
C ILE A 6 -20.97 -12.84 -26.51
N ALA A 7 -21.84 -11.85 -26.67
CA ALA A 7 -21.90 -11.02 -27.86
C ALA A 7 -20.93 -9.86 -27.71
N LEU A 8 -19.94 -9.77 -28.61
CA LEU A 8 -19.10 -8.58 -28.79
C LEU A 8 -19.90 -7.56 -29.61
N LEU A 9 -20.23 -6.44 -29.03
CA LEU A 9 -20.69 -5.26 -29.75
C LEU A 9 -19.52 -4.26 -29.87
N PHE A 10 -19.02 -4.06 -31.06
CA PHE A 10 -18.09 -2.98 -31.38
C PHE A 10 -18.87 -1.71 -31.69
N LEU A 11 -18.70 -0.68 -30.87
CA LEU A 11 -19.08 0.69 -31.20
C LEU A 11 -17.86 1.59 -31.07
N LEU A 12 -17.48 2.19 -32.18
CA LEU A 12 -16.41 3.18 -32.31
C LEU A 12 -16.78 4.44 -31.48
N GLY A 13 -15.98 4.75 -30.46
CA GLY A 13 -16.01 6.09 -29.86
C GLY A 13 -15.88 6.23 -28.34
N CYS A 14 -16.12 5.21 -27.54
CA CYS A 14 -15.87 5.22 -26.09
C CYS A 14 -15.68 3.78 -25.61
N PHE A 15 -14.44 3.38 -25.34
CA PHE A 15 -14.19 2.05 -24.81
C PHE A 15 -14.24 2.11 -23.28
N CYS A 16 -15.39 1.70 -22.67
CA CYS A 16 -15.43 1.13 -21.35
C CYS A 16 -15.41 -0.39 -21.53
N LEU A 17 -14.30 -1.05 -21.14
CA LEU A 17 -14.26 -2.51 -21.08
C LEU A 17 -14.90 -2.94 -19.76
N VAL A 18 -16.08 -3.56 -19.83
CA VAL A 18 -16.73 -4.17 -18.67
C VAL A 18 -16.19 -5.58 -18.51
N VAL A 19 -15.49 -5.86 -17.41
CA VAL A 19 -15.01 -7.20 -17.09
C VAL A 19 -15.95 -7.85 -16.08
N TYR A 20 -16.57 -8.97 -16.48
CA TYR A 20 -17.37 -9.80 -15.60
C TYR A 20 -16.46 -10.85 -14.94
N PHE A 21 -16.34 -10.80 -13.61
CA PHE A 21 -15.77 -11.89 -12.85
C PHE A 21 -16.77 -13.03 -12.74
N ARG A 22 -16.41 -14.20 -13.24
CA ARG A 22 -17.15 -15.44 -13.04
C ARG A 22 -16.38 -16.32 -12.09
N LEU A 23 -16.88 -16.50 -10.89
CA LEU A 23 -16.44 -17.58 -10.00
C LEU A 23 -17.13 -18.86 -10.50
N ASP A 24 -16.37 -19.74 -11.15
CA ASP A 24 -16.80 -21.10 -11.48
C ASP A 24 -16.18 -22.07 -10.46
N ASP A 25 -16.97 -22.44 -9.46
CA ASP A 25 -16.57 -23.37 -8.39
C ASP A 25 -16.44 -24.85 -8.82
N ASN A 26 -16.52 -25.18 -10.11
CA ASN A 26 -16.43 -26.56 -10.60
C ASN A 26 -15.81 -26.63 -11.99
N ALA A 27 -14.48 -26.61 -12.06
CA ALA A 27 -13.73 -27.07 -13.24
C ALA A 27 -12.75 -28.17 -12.83
N PRO A 28 -12.56 -29.24 -13.66
CA PRO A 28 -11.60 -30.30 -13.37
C PRO A 28 -10.16 -29.76 -13.43
N THR A 29 -9.31 -30.30 -12.59
CA THR A 29 -7.91 -29.96 -12.35
C THR A 29 -7.01 -30.18 -13.58
N GLU A 30 -7.12 -29.32 -14.59
CA GLU A 30 -5.97 -29.05 -15.47
C GLU A 30 -5.10 -28.03 -14.73
N LYS A 31 -3.80 -28.29 -14.60
CA LYS A 31 -2.83 -27.34 -14.06
C LYS A 31 -2.91 -26.05 -14.93
N GLN A 32 -3.63 -25.07 -14.45
CA GLN A 32 -3.68 -23.75 -15.11
C GLN A 32 -2.27 -23.17 -15.06
N GLN A 33 -1.74 -22.74 -16.21
CA GLN A 33 -0.51 -21.96 -16.23
C GLN A 33 -0.76 -20.59 -15.60
N PRO A 34 0.24 -19.97 -14.95
CA PRO A 34 0.15 -18.61 -14.46
C PRO A 34 -0.31 -17.70 -15.60
N SER A 35 -1.27 -16.85 -15.33
CA SER A 35 -1.82 -15.95 -16.34
C SER A 35 -1.92 -14.54 -15.79
N TRP A 36 -1.75 -13.55 -16.66
CA TRP A 36 -2.07 -12.17 -16.35
C TRP A 36 -2.94 -11.55 -17.42
N SER A 37 -3.70 -10.53 -17.06
CA SER A 37 -4.58 -9.81 -17.96
C SER A 37 -4.74 -8.36 -17.52
N LEU A 38 -4.95 -7.45 -18.45
CA LEU A 38 -5.34 -6.08 -18.14
C LEU A 38 -6.82 -6.07 -17.78
N VAL A 39 -7.16 -5.69 -16.54
CA VAL A 39 -8.55 -5.66 -16.04
C VAL A 39 -9.14 -4.27 -16.00
N TYR A 40 -8.30 -3.25 -16.07
CA TYR A 40 -8.72 -1.86 -16.19
C TYR A 40 -7.72 -1.09 -17.06
N SER A 41 -8.21 -0.19 -17.90
CA SER A 41 -7.39 0.70 -18.72
C SER A 41 -7.86 2.14 -18.51
N GLY A 42 -7.17 2.86 -17.65
CA GLY A 42 -7.36 4.29 -17.40
C GLY A 42 -6.67 5.16 -18.46
N ARG A 43 -6.80 6.47 -18.29
CA ARG A 43 -6.13 7.49 -19.13
C ARG A 43 -5.24 8.42 -18.32
N SER A 44 -4.95 8.05 -17.09
CA SER A 44 -4.13 8.84 -16.16
C SER A 44 -3.51 7.90 -15.15
N PRO A 45 -2.25 8.12 -14.75
CA PRO A 45 -1.62 7.34 -13.71
C PRO A 45 -2.51 7.23 -12.47
N LEU A 46 -2.54 6.05 -11.86
CA LEU A 46 -3.23 5.82 -10.61
C LEU A 46 -2.31 6.19 -9.44
N GLY A 47 -2.88 6.61 -8.32
CA GLY A 47 -2.26 6.54 -7.01
C GLY A 47 -2.34 5.13 -6.44
N ALA A 48 -1.89 4.95 -5.20
CA ALA A 48 -1.93 3.65 -4.53
C ALA A 48 -3.37 3.12 -4.38
N LEU A 49 -3.51 1.80 -4.39
CA LEU A 49 -4.80 1.15 -4.19
C LEU A 49 -5.17 1.12 -2.71
N GLY A 50 -6.46 1.30 -2.41
CA GLY A 50 -7.05 1.12 -1.09
C GLY A 50 -8.15 0.07 -1.12
N ALA A 51 -8.38 -0.61 0.01
CA ALA A 51 -9.53 -1.49 0.16
C ALA A 51 -10.83 -0.69 0.11
N TYR A 52 -11.88 -1.22 -0.53
CA TYR A 52 -13.19 -0.58 -0.61
C TYR A 52 -14.29 -1.64 -0.62
N LYS A 53 -15.04 -1.78 0.50
CA LYS A 53 -16.13 -2.78 0.65
C LYS A 53 -15.66 -4.18 0.22
N ASP A 54 -16.35 -4.78 -0.78
CA ASP A 54 -16.03 -6.06 -1.40
C ASP A 54 -15.12 -5.95 -2.64
N GLY A 55 -14.36 -4.86 -2.73
CA GLY A 55 -13.48 -4.55 -3.84
C GLY A 55 -12.31 -3.66 -3.44
N PHE A 56 -11.93 -2.76 -4.32
CA PHE A 56 -10.88 -1.80 -4.08
C PHE A 56 -11.19 -0.45 -4.74
N ALA A 57 -10.46 0.57 -4.35
CA ALA A 57 -10.53 1.89 -4.96
C ALA A 57 -9.12 2.41 -5.27
N ALA A 58 -9.03 3.32 -6.24
CA ALA A 58 -7.84 4.07 -6.55
C ALA A 58 -8.21 5.52 -6.82
N CYS A 59 -7.30 6.42 -6.55
CA CYS A 59 -7.40 7.79 -7.05
C CYS A 59 -6.39 8.01 -8.17
N ASN A 60 -6.60 9.00 -9.04
CA ASN A 60 -5.74 9.20 -10.21
C ASN A 60 -5.16 10.61 -10.29
N GLY A 61 -4.23 10.80 -11.26
CA GLY A 61 -3.59 12.09 -11.54
C GLY A 61 -4.53 13.20 -12.05
N LYS A 62 -5.80 12.90 -12.28
CA LYS A 62 -6.83 13.89 -12.69
C LYS A 62 -7.77 14.29 -11.56
N GLY A 63 -7.56 13.77 -10.35
CA GLY A 63 -8.42 14.06 -9.21
C GLY A 63 -9.70 13.22 -9.14
N ASP A 64 -9.72 12.07 -9.81
CA ASP A 64 -10.85 11.16 -9.78
C ASP A 64 -10.63 10.02 -8.79
N LEU A 65 -11.69 9.63 -8.08
CA LEU A 65 -11.83 8.39 -7.34
C LEU A 65 -12.45 7.34 -8.26
N ILE A 66 -11.81 6.20 -8.40
CA ILE A 66 -12.25 5.08 -9.21
C ILE A 66 -12.52 3.91 -8.27
N VAL A 67 -13.74 3.38 -8.28
CA VAL A 67 -14.19 2.31 -7.39
C VAL A 67 -14.48 1.05 -8.20
N PHE A 68 -13.89 -0.05 -7.76
CA PHE A 68 -14.02 -1.37 -8.34
C PHE A 68 -14.70 -2.30 -7.33
N LEU A 69 -15.90 -2.75 -7.65
CA LEU A 69 -16.65 -3.72 -6.83
C LEU A 69 -16.81 -5.03 -7.58
N THR A 70 -16.72 -6.14 -6.87
CA THR A 70 -16.88 -7.47 -7.46
C THR A 70 -18.23 -7.60 -8.17
N GLY A 71 -18.18 -7.96 -9.47
CA GLY A 71 -19.38 -8.17 -10.29
C GLY A 71 -20.18 -6.92 -10.66
N LYS A 72 -19.65 -5.72 -10.43
CA LYS A 72 -20.29 -4.44 -10.79
C LYS A 72 -19.43 -3.68 -11.81
N GLU A 73 -20.06 -2.69 -12.45
CA GLU A 73 -19.35 -1.74 -13.30
C GLU A 73 -18.45 -0.83 -12.46
N THR A 74 -17.32 -0.44 -13.02
CA THR A 74 -16.39 0.53 -12.41
C THR A 74 -17.08 1.89 -12.34
N MET A 75 -17.03 2.51 -11.17
CA MET A 75 -17.57 3.83 -10.92
C MET A 75 -16.45 4.85 -10.81
N THR A 76 -16.68 6.04 -11.35
CA THR A 76 -15.68 7.14 -11.29
C THR A 76 -16.35 8.41 -10.75
N TYR A 77 -15.70 9.04 -9.78
CA TYR A 77 -16.18 10.25 -9.13
C TYR A 77 -15.08 11.31 -9.17
N LYS A 78 -15.39 12.52 -9.61
CA LYS A 78 -14.51 13.68 -9.50
C LYS A 78 -14.53 14.18 -8.06
N ILE A 79 -13.38 14.18 -7.38
CA ILE A 79 -13.25 14.63 -6.00
C ILE A 79 -12.32 15.84 -5.85
N SER A 80 -11.27 15.97 -6.67
CA SER A 80 -10.33 17.09 -6.64
C SER A 80 -9.99 17.57 -8.04
N GLU A 81 -9.50 18.79 -8.16
CA GLU A 81 -8.86 19.32 -9.38
C GLU A 81 -7.37 18.93 -9.45
N TYR A 82 -6.84 18.32 -8.41
CA TYR A 82 -5.43 17.97 -8.26
C TYR A 82 -5.24 16.47 -8.29
N SER A 83 -4.00 16.06 -8.57
CA SER A 83 -3.59 14.65 -8.58
C SER A 83 -3.56 14.03 -7.18
N PHE A 84 -3.67 12.72 -7.14
CA PHE A 84 -3.55 11.91 -5.94
C PHE A 84 -2.41 10.91 -6.06
N SER A 85 -1.59 10.81 -5.01
CA SER A 85 -0.60 9.73 -4.81
C SER A 85 -1.00 8.82 -3.65
N ALA A 86 -1.72 9.37 -2.67
CA ALA A 86 -2.15 8.66 -1.47
C ALA A 86 -3.16 7.54 -1.78
N PRO A 87 -3.11 6.39 -1.06
CA PRO A 87 -4.17 5.41 -1.10
C PRO A 87 -5.45 5.96 -0.46
N PRO A 88 -6.63 5.74 -1.09
CA PRO A 88 -7.90 6.08 -0.45
C PRO A 88 -8.17 5.11 0.71
N LEU A 89 -8.66 5.63 1.84
CA LEU A 89 -9.15 4.88 2.98
C LEU A 89 -10.68 4.91 2.99
N GLU A 90 -11.31 3.75 2.93
CA GLU A 90 -12.78 3.66 3.08
C GLU A 90 -13.18 3.25 4.50
N LYS A 91 -14.17 3.94 5.04
CA LYS A 91 -14.84 3.56 6.28
C LYS A 91 -16.31 3.97 6.22
N ASP A 92 -17.22 3.03 6.42
CA ASP A 92 -18.67 3.24 6.49
C ASP A 92 -19.26 3.99 5.27
N GLY A 93 -18.73 3.70 4.07
CA GLY A 93 -19.14 4.32 2.80
C GLY A 93 -18.59 5.73 2.57
N ILE A 94 -17.64 6.17 3.39
CA ILE A 94 -16.92 7.44 3.23
C ILE A 94 -15.48 7.14 2.85
N VAL A 95 -14.96 7.84 1.85
CA VAL A 95 -13.57 7.77 1.42
C VAL A 95 -12.82 8.98 1.95
N TYR A 96 -11.70 8.71 2.60
CA TYR A 96 -10.76 9.72 3.09
C TYR A 96 -9.47 9.64 2.28
N VAL A 97 -9.04 10.76 1.67
CA VAL A 97 -7.84 10.78 0.84
C VAL A 97 -7.25 12.19 0.77
N GLY A 98 -5.93 12.27 0.75
CA GLY A 98 -5.20 13.53 0.55
C GLY A 98 -4.75 13.70 -0.89
N ASP A 99 -4.79 14.93 -1.41
CA ASP A 99 -4.29 15.27 -2.73
C ASP A 99 -2.90 15.95 -2.70
N GLU A 100 -2.27 16.05 -3.88
CA GLU A 100 -0.93 16.66 -4.02
C GLU A 100 -0.92 18.20 -3.83
N ASN A 101 -2.08 18.84 -3.67
CA ASN A 101 -2.19 20.24 -3.31
C ASN A 101 -2.48 20.47 -1.82
N GLY A 102 -2.43 19.37 -1.04
CA GLY A 102 -2.58 19.38 0.42
C GLY A 102 -4.02 19.46 0.90
N ILE A 103 -4.99 19.12 0.07
CA ILE A 103 -6.38 19.05 0.51
C ILE A 103 -6.67 17.60 0.95
N PHE A 104 -7.11 17.46 2.18
CA PHE A 104 -7.63 16.20 2.71
C PHE A 104 -9.14 16.17 2.55
N HIS A 105 -9.67 15.18 1.88
CA HIS A 105 -11.07 15.05 1.51
C HIS A 105 -11.77 13.94 2.29
N ALA A 106 -12.99 14.17 2.72
CA ALA A 106 -13.95 13.15 3.11
C ALA A 106 -15.09 13.15 2.10
N PHE A 107 -15.19 12.11 1.31
CA PHE A 107 -16.11 11.99 0.18
C PHE A 107 -16.98 10.75 0.30
N SER A 108 -18.27 10.91 0.07
CA SER A 108 -19.21 9.79 -0.05
C SER A 108 -19.67 9.65 -1.50
N PRO A 109 -19.54 8.47 -2.15
CA PRO A 109 -20.11 8.23 -3.48
C PRO A 109 -21.59 8.56 -3.60
N GLU A 110 -22.34 8.49 -2.50
CA GLU A 110 -23.78 8.73 -2.48
C GLU A 110 -24.16 10.20 -2.21
N ARG A 111 -23.32 10.94 -1.44
CA ARG A 111 -23.66 12.28 -0.92
C ARG A 111 -22.72 13.37 -1.45
N GLY A 112 -21.65 13.03 -2.14
CA GLY A 112 -20.60 13.95 -2.58
C GLY A 112 -19.60 14.29 -1.48
N GLU A 113 -18.89 15.43 -1.60
CA GLU A 113 -17.95 15.92 -0.58
C GLU A 113 -18.74 16.21 0.71
N LEU A 114 -18.26 15.65 1.82
CA LEU A 114 -18.82 15.87 3.15
C LEU A 114 -18.10 17.01 3.84
N TRP A 115 -16.79 16.99 3.78
CA TRP A 115 -15.89 18.05 4.22
C TRP A 115 -14.53 17.91 3.54
N SER A 116 -13.78 18.97 3.52
CA SER A 116 -12.38 19.00 3.11
C SER A 116 -11.59 19.98 3.97
N TYR A 117 -10.28 19.72 4.10
CA TYR A 117 -9.37 20.60 4.83
C TYR A 117 -8.07 20.78 4.05
N ARG A 118 -7.59 22.02 3.95
CA ARG A 118 -6.32 22.35 3.31
C ARG A 118 -5.20 22.41 4.35
N THR A 119 -4.22 21.51 4.24
CA THR A 119 -2.95 21.54 4.97
C THR A 119 -1.97 22.51 4.32
N GLY A 120 -0.78 22.67 4.90
CA GLY A 120 0.25 23.57 4.35
C GLY A 120 1.00 23.03 3.14
N ASN A 121 0.91 21.74 2.84
CA ASN A 121 1.62 21.08 1.73
C ASN A 121 0.93 19.75 1.34
N GLN A 122 1.40 19.10 0.29
CA GLN A 122 0.84 17.86 -0.26
C GLN A 122 0.69 16.73 0.78
N ILE A 123 -0.29 15.86 0.53
CA ILE A 123 -0.58 14.67 1.31
C ILE A 123 -0.39 13.46 0.40
N VAL A 124 0.66 12.67 0.64
CA VAL A 124 1.02 11.51 -0.19
C VAL A 124 0.89 10.18 0.56
N GLY A 125 0.88 10.23 1.89
CA GLY A 125 0.67 9.07 2.75
C GLY A 125 -0.80 8.72 2.93
N GLY A 126 -1.07 7.45 3.23
CA GLY A 126 -2.39 6.99 3.61
C GLY A 126 -2.82 7.49 4.98
N ALA A 127 -4.12 7.41 5.24
CA ALA A 127 -4.71 7.73 6.53
C ALA A 127 -5.08 6.47 7.33
N VAL A 128 -5.28 6.62 8.64
CA VAL A 128 -5.84 5.58 9.52
C VAL A 128 -6.97 6.16 10.36
N ILE A 129 -7.95 5.33 10.72
CA ILE A 129 -9.08 5.76 11.57
C ILE A 129 -9.07 4.97 12.87
N PHE A 130 -9.23 5.70 13.98
CA PHE A 130 -9.42 5.12 15.30
C PHE A 130 -10.38 5.97 16.14
N GLU A 131 -11.44 5.35 16.67
CA GLU A 131 -12.42 5.96 17.60
C GLU A 131 -12.95 7.32 17.13
N GLY A 132 -13.38 7.42 15.87
CA GLY A 132 -13.99 8.63 15.33
C GLY A 132 -12.99 9.70 14.90
N LEU A 133 -11.69 9.44 14.93
CA LEU A 133 -10.64 10.31 14.43
C LEU A 133 -9.96 9.68 13.21
N VAL A 134 -9.74 10.46 12.16
CA VAL A 134 -8.90 10.10 11.03
C VAL A 134 -7.57 10.83 11.14
N TRP A 135 -6.48 10.05 11.10
CA TRP A 135 -5.11 10.52 11.23
C TRP A 135 -4.39 10.45 9.89
N VAL A 136 -3.76 11.54 9.48
CA VAL A 136 -3.03 11.64 8.21
C VAL A 136 -1.84 12.58 8.34
N GLY A 137 -0.70 12.20 7.72
CA GLY A 137 0.49 13.02 7.64
C GLY A 137 0.49 13.93 6.40
N SER A 138 1.12 15.09 6.51
CA SER A 138 1.33 16.04 5.42
C SER A 138 2.81 16.39 5.27
N HIS A 139 3.20 16.81 4.07
CA HIS A 139 4.52 17.36 3.80
C HIS A 139 4.76 18.74 4.47
N ASP A 140 3.76 19.32 5.11
CA ASP A 140 3.94 20.49 5.98
C ASP A 140 4.51 20.14 7.36
N HIS A 141 5.00 18.92 7.52
CA HIS A 141 5.64 18.36 8.71
C HIS A 141 4.67 17.99 9.84
N THR A 142 3.37 17.99 9.57
CA THR A 142 2.34 17.78 10.59
C THR A 142 1.59 16.47 10.40
N LEU A 143 1.39 15.73 11.48
CA LEU A 143 0.39 14.68 11.57
C LEU A 143 -0.90 15.29 12.15
N TYR A 144 -1.97 15.26 11.36
CA TYR A 144 -3.28 15.77 11.74
C TYR A 144 -4.21 14.65 12.21
N ALA A 145 -5.08 14.98 13.17
CA ALA A 145 -6.23 14.17 13.57
C ALA A 145 -7.51 14.98 13.40
N PHE A 146 -8.35 14.54 12.47
CA PHE A 146 -9.65 15.15 12.19
C PHE A 146 -10.78 14.29 12.77
N GLU A 147 -11.81 14.93 13.30
CA GLU A 147 -13.07 14.29 13.59
C GLU A 147 -13.72 13.80 12.28
N VAL A 148 -14.07 12.52 12.19
CA VAL A 148 -14.54 11.90 10.93
C VAL A 148 -15.82 12.52 10.39
N GLU A 149 -16.70 13.04 11.27
CA GLU A 149 -18.00 13.58 10.91
C GLU A 149 -17.91 15.03 10.39
N SER A 150 -17.05 15.86 11.00
CA SER A 150 -17.03 17.30 10.79
C SER A 150 -15.79 17.82 10.08
N GLY A 151 -14.70 17.03 10.01
CA GLY A 151 -13.40 17.49 9.54
C GLY A 151 -12.71 18.50 10.47
N LYS A 152 -13.21 18.66 11.70
CA LYS A 152 -12.58 19.51 12.70
C LYS A 152 -11.27 18.89 13.17
N ILE A 153 -10.17 19.66 13.18
CA ILE A 153 -8.91 19.24 13.78
C ILE A 153 -9.08 19.16 15.30
N LEU A 154 -8.79 17.98 15.85
CA LEU A 154 -8.70 17.78 17.30
C LEU A 154 -7.25 17.73 17.79
N HIS A 155 -6.33 17.17 16.99
CA HIS A 155 -4.91 17.12 17.33
C HIS A 155 -4.06 17.45 16.10
N SER A 156 -2.89 18.05 16.36
CA SER A 156 -1.82 18.23 15.39
C SER A 156 -0.49 17.99 16.07
N VAL A 157 0.38 17.18 15.44
CA VAL A 157 1.68 16.79 15.98
C VAL A 157 2.75 17.18 14.99
N ASP A 158 3.74 17.96 15.45
CA ASP A 158 4.90 18.30 14.65
C ASP A 158 5.82 17.07 14.51
N CYS A 159 6.12 16.70 13.28
CA CYS A 159 6.96 15.56 12.93
C CYS A 159 8.37 15.97 12.46
N GLY A 160 8.72 17.23 12.56
CA GLY A 160 10.05 17.76 12.26
C GLY A 160 10.42 17.84 10.78
N ALA A 161 9.85 17.01 9.91
CA ALA A 161 10.01 17.02 8.45
C ALA A 161 8.80 16.40 7.76
N GLN A 162 8.84 16.31 6.41
CA GLN A 162 7.76 15.75 5.61
C GLN A 162 7.33 14.36 6.11
N VAL A 163 6.03 14.13 6.14
CA VAL A 163 5.40 12.86 6.47
C VAL A 163 4.87 12.22 5.19
N ASN A 164 5.59 11.22 4.69
CA ASN A 164 5.19 10.43 3.53
C ASN A 164 4.43 9.17 3.95
N ALA A 165 4.73 8.66 5.15
CA ALA A 165 4.27 7.39 5.64
C ALA A 165 2.81 7.44 6.10
N MET A 166 2.07 6.36 5.87
CA MET A 166 0.84 6.07 6.57
C MET A 166 1.17 5.64 8.02
N PRO A 167 0.50 6.17 9.05
CA PRO A 167 0.66 5.68 10.40
C PRO A 167 0.25 4.21 10.55
N VAL A 168 0.80 3.51 11.54
CA VAL A 168 0.30 2.18 11.93
C VAL A 168 -0.28 2.23 13.35
N LEU A 169 -1.47 1.64 13.52
CA LEU A 169 -2.20 1.64 14.79
C LEU A 169 -1.79 0.46 15.67
N TYR A 170 -1.60 0.72 16.96
CA TYR A 170 -1.53 -0.32 17.99
C TYR A 170 -2.64 -0.10 19.02
N GLU A 171 -3.79 -0.70 18.76
CA GLU A 171 -5.03 -0.49 19.51
C GLU A 171 -4.94 -0.86 20.99
N PRO A 172 -4.22 -1.95 21.43
CA PRO A 172 -4.17 -2.31 22.82
C PRO A 172 -3.68 -1.20 23.76
N ASN A 173 -2.80 -0.32 23.27
CA ASN A 173 -2.27 0.80 24.05
C ASN A 173 -2.80 2.16 23.56
N ARG A 174 -3.73 2.17 22.60
CA ARG A 174 -4.27 3.39 21.98
C ARG A 174 -3.15 4.30 21.50
N THR A 175 -2.22 3.74 20.74
CA THR A 175 -1.06 4.46 20.17
C THR A 175 -0.95 4.23 18.68
N LEU A 176 -0.36 5.17 17.98
CA LEU A 176 0.11 4.99 16.61
C LEU A 176 1.63 5.13 16.53
N PHE A 177 2.20 4.58 15.47
CA PHE A 177 3.59 4.73 15.12
C PHE A 177 3.71 5.35 13.73
N LEU A 178 4.66 6.28 13.58
CA LEU A 178 4.85 7.06 12.38
C LEU A 178 6.33 7.35 12.15
N GLY A 179 6.80 7.14 10.92
CA GLY A 179 8.08 7.62 10.44
C GLY A 179 7.95 8.95 9.69
N SER A 180 9.00 9.76 9.71
CA SER A 180 9.07 10.98 8.90
C SER A 180 10.46 11.19 8.29
N CYS A 181 10.58 12.16 7.38
CA CYS A 181 11.84 12.45 6.70
C CYS A 181 12.93 13.07 7.60
N ASP A 182 12.64 13.35 8.87
CA ASP A 182 13.66 13.69 9.87
C ASP A 182 14.41 12.47 10.43
N GLY A 183 14.03 11.26 9.99
CA GLY A 183 14.66 10.01 10.39
C GLY A 183 14.14 9.40 11.68
N LYS A 184 13.08 9.94 12.26
CA LYS A 184 12.56 9.48 13.55
C LYS A 184 11.31 8.63 13.40
N LEU A 185 11.31 7.47 14.04
CA LEU A 185 10.10 6.71 14.34
C LEU A 185 9.49 7.26 15.64
N ARG A 186 8.25 7.73 15.56
CA ARG A 186 7.49 8.28 16.69
C ARG A 186 6.42 7.33 17.16
N ARG A 187 6.23 7.29 18.48
CA ARG A 187 5.07 6.69 19.14
C ARG A 187 4.19 7.81 19.70
N ILE A 188 2.93 7.87 19.28
CA ILE A 188 2.01 8.97 19.56
C ILE A 188 0.75 8.39 20.20
N SER A 189 0.23 9.08 21.22
CA SER A 189 -1.05 8.76 21.88
C SER A 189 -2.22 9.10 20.97
N LEU A 190 -3.13 8.16 20.77
CA LEU A 190 -4.38 8.37 20.01
C LEU A 190 -5.42 9.15 20.83
N GLN A 191 -5.22 9.27 22.14
CA GLN A 191 -6.17 9.96 23.03
C GLN A 191 -6.05 11.50 22.92
N ASP A 192 -4.82 12.01 22.82
CA ASP A 192 -4.54 13.44 22.94
C ASP A 192 -3.44 13.95 21.99
N GLY A 193 -2.90 13.11 21.11
CA GLY A 193 -1.81 13.47 20.20
C GLY A 193 -0.44 13.63 20.86
N THR A 194 -0.29 13.26 22.15
CA THR A 194 0.97 13.41 22.87
C THR A 194 2.05 12.50 22.28
N LEU A 195 3.25 13.04 22.05
CA LEU A 195 4.45 12.28 21.72
C LEU A 195 4.89 11.46 22.95
N LEU A 196 4.80 10.12 22.86
CA LEU A 196 5.16 9.20 23.94
C LEU A 196 6.61 8.71 23.86
N GLY A 197 7.28 8.91 22.74
CA GLY A 197 8.67 8.55 22.52
C GLY A 197 9.06 8.62 21.04
N GLU A 198 10.36 8.68 20.82
CA GLU A 198 10.94 8.65 19.46
C GLU A 198 12.23 7.83 19.43
N ILE A 199 12.53 7.24 18.29
CA ILE A 199 13.76 6.50 17.98
C ILE A 199 14.32 7.10 16.69
N ASP A 200 15.58 7.58 16.76
CA ASP A 200 16.26 8.15 15.61
C ASP A 200 16.99 7.03 14.82
N LEU A 201 16.71 6.95 13.51
CA LEU A 201 17.37 6.06 12.55
C LEU A 201 18.47 6.77 11.76
N GLU A 202 18.74 8.04 12.07
CA GLU A 202 19.81 8.87 11.47
C GLU A 202 19.70 9.06 9.95
N SER A 203 18.56 8.70 9.37
CA SER A 203 18.27 8.78 7.94
C SER A 203 16.76 8.80 7.72
N PRO A 204 16.25 9.53 6.71
CA PRO A 204 14.82 9.62 6.43
C PRO A 204 14.12 8.28 6.45
N ILE A 205 12.90 8.26 7.00
CA ILE A 205 11.98 7.12 6.94
C ILE A 205 10.92 7.45 5.90
N PRO A 206 11.11 7.01 4.63
CA PRO A 206 10.24 7.44 3.54
C PRO A 206 8.93 6.68 3.47
N GLU A 207 8.83 5.52 4.15
CA GLU A 207 7.76 4.56 3.98
C GLU A 207 7.11 4.14 5.31
N ASN A 208 6.01 3.41 5.19
CA ASN A 208 5.18 3.03 6.32
C ASN A 208 5.93 2.11 7.29
N PRO A 209 5.85 2.32 8.60
CA PRO A 209 6.17 1.27 9.56
C PRO A 209 5.17 0.12 9.42
N VAL A 210 5.59 -1.09 9.77
CA VAL A 210 4.76 -2.31 9.70
C VAL A 210 4.59 -2.91 11.08
N LEU A 211 3.35 -3.11 11.51
CA LEU A 211 3.03 -3.80 12.76
C LEU A 211 2.72 -5.27 12.48
N HIS A 212 3.44 -6.17 13.15
CA HIS A 212 3.18 -7.60 13.08
C HIS A 212 3.49 -8.25 14.43
N ASP A 213 2.57 -9.05 14.97
CA ASP A 213 2.71 -9.74 16.28
C ASP A 213 3.13 -8.81 17.42
N GLY A 214 2.62 -7.59 17.45
CA GLY A 214 2.93 -6.60 18.50
C GLY A 214 4.35 -6.02 18.42
N ILE A 215 5.02 -6.19 17.29
CA ILE A 215 6.32 -5.60 16.96
C ILE A 215 6.14 -4.65 15.77
N VAL A 216 6.68 -3.45 15.90
CA VAL A 216 6.75 -2.46 14.82
C VAL A 216 8.11 -2.55 14.17
N TYR A 217 8.11 -2.74 12.86
CA TYR A 217 9.30 -2.73 12.01
C TYR A 217 9.31 -1.45 11.18
N THR A 218 10.45 -0.78 11.13
CA THR A 218 10.65 0.40 10.30
C THR A 218 12.01 0.37 9.64
N LEU A 219 12.08 0.99 8.46
CA LEU A 219 13.26 0.98 7.61
C LEU A 219 13.57 2.41 7.17
N SER A 220 14.81 2.85 7.38
CA SER A 220 15.27 4.14 6.85
C SER A 220 15.80 4.01 5.41
N TYR A 221 15.88 5.13 4.71
CA TYR A 221 16.44 5.20 3.34
C TYR A 221 17.85 4.61 3.25
N GLN A 222 18.72 4.85 4.25
CA GLN A 222 20.06 4.26 4.28
C GLN A 222 20.09 2.80 4.74
N GLY A 223 18.91 2.19 4.96
CA GLY A 223 18.78 0.77 5.25
C GLY A 223 18.98 0.40 6.72
N VAL A 224 18.74 1.31 7.64
CA VAL A 224 18.66 0.95 9.06
C VAL A 224 17.29 0.34 9.33
N LEU A 225 17.24 -0.97 9.56
CA LEU A 225 16.05 -1.70 9.98
C LEU A 225 16.00 -1.77 11.50
N VAL A 226 14.91 -1.28 12.07
CA VAL A 226 14.66 -1.30 13.52
C VAL A 226 13.38 -2.08 13.80
N ALA A 227 13.42 -2.94 14.81
CA ALA A 227 12.25 -3.62 15.37
C ALA A 227 12.03 -3.19 16.82
N VAL A 228 10.82 -2.73 17.14
CA VAL A 228 10.45 -2.29 18.49
C VAL A 228 9.19 -2.99 18.99
N LYS A 229 9.11 -3.26 20.28
CA LYS A 229 7.87 -3.73 20.92
C LYS A 229 6.83 -2.61 20.92
N ALA A 230 5.68 -2.83 20.28
CA ALA A 230 4.61 -1.84 20.22
C ALA A 230 4.08 -1.46 21.61
N SER A 231 4.08 -2.40 22.57
CA SER A 231 3.52 -2.21 23.91
C SER A 231 4.27 -1.18 24.76
N ASN A 232 5.60 -1.14 24.68
CA ASN A 232 6.44 -0.29 25.55
C ASN A 232 7.50 0.51 24.80
N PHE A 233 7.55 0.40 23.45
CA PHE A 233 8.50 1.08 22.55
C PHE A 233 9.97 0.69 22.78
N GLN A 234 10.21 -0.47 23.36
CA GLN A 234 11.56 -1.00 23.56
C GLN A 234 12.11 -1.55 22.25
N GLU A 235 13.29 -1.08 21.85
CA GLU A 235 14.03 -1.62 20.70
C GLU A 235 14.43 -3.08 20.97
N ILE A 236 14.12 -3.98 20.03
CA ILE A 236 14.46 -5.40 20.07
C ILE A 236 15.80 -5.60 19.38
N TYR A 237 15.92 -5.03 18.19
CA TYR A 237 17.17 -5.00 17.43
C TYR A 237 17.22 -3.83 16.47
N ARG A 238 18.44 -3.51 16.07
CA ARG A 238 18.79 -2.54 15.02
C ARG A 238 19.87 -3.17 14.17
N VAL A 239 19.68 -3.21 12.85
CA VAL A 239 20.64 -3.79 11.90
C VAL A 239 20.71 -2.95 10.63
N ASN A 240 21.89 -2.91 10.04
CA ASN A 240 22.07 -2.33 8.72
C ASN A 240 21.71 -3.38 7.66
N THR A 241 20.94 -2.96 6.68
CA THR A 241 20.49 -3.79 5.55
C THR A 241 21.07 -3.27 4.24
N LEU A 242 20.22 -3.00 3.28
CA LEU A 242 20.52 -2.38 2.00
C LEU A 242 20.41 -0.87 2.11
N SER A 243 20.95 -0.13 1.18
CA SER A 243 20.73 1.32 1.03
C SER A 243 19.79 1.63 -0.13
N GLY A 244 19.21 2.84 -0.14
CA GLY A 244 18.22 3.23 -1.15
C GLY A 244 16.88 2.50 -0.97
N CYS A 245 16.42 2.34 0.28
CA CYS A 245 15.16 1.65 0.59
C CYS A 245 13.99 2.64 0.50
N PHE A 246 13.15 2.49 -0.51
CA PHE A 246 11.89 3.22 -0.71
C PHE A 246 10.64 2.32 -0.63
N ALA A 247 10.81 1.10 -0.14
CA ALA A 247 9.70 0.19 0.13
C ALA A 247 9.61 -0.08 1.63
N PRO A 248 8.41 -0.25 2.19
CA PRO A 248 8.26 -0.68 3.57
C PRO A 248 8.84 -2.10 3.75
N PRO A 249 9.34 -2.45 4.95
CA PRO A 249 9.70 -3.84 5.23
C PRO A 249 8.46 -4.73 5.11
N CYS A 250 8.64 -5.95 4.62
CA CYS A 250 7.55 -6.89 4.39
C CYS A 250 7.74 -8.10 5.33
N ILE A 251 6.67 -8.53 6.01
CA ILE A 251 6.75 -9.62 6.98
C ILE A 251 6.11 -10.88 6.40
N ALA A 252 6.91 -11.95 6.25
CA ALA A 252 6.45 -13.25 5.77
C ALA A 252 6.93 -14.37 6.71
N GLY A 253 6.00 -14.97 7.43
CA GLY A 253 6.32 -15.97 8.45
C GLY A 253 7.31 -15.45 9.51
N ASP A 254 8.47 -16.11 9.61
CA ASP A 254 9.53 -15.73 10.55
C ASP A 254 10.57 -14.79 9.95
N TYR A 255 10.27 -14.15 8.82
CA TYR A 255 11.22 -13.32 8.08
C TYR A 255 10.70 -11.91 7.85
N VAL A 256 11.65 -10.97 7.80
CA VAL A 256 11.50 -9.60 7.31
C VAL A 256 12.19 -9.49 5.97
N PHE A 257 11.44 -9.14 4.93
CA PHE A 257 11.99 -8.85 3.61
C PHE A 257 12.28 -7.36 3.47
N VAL A 258 13.42 -7.07 2.87
CA VAL A 258 13.87 -5.71 2.53
C VAL A 258 14.31 -5.71 1.09
N THR A 259 13.87 -4.73 0.32
CA THR A 259 14.30 -4.49 -1.07
C THR A 259 14.96 -3.12 -1.22
N GLY A 260 15.86 -2.97 -2.16
CA GLY A 260 16.63 -1.73 -2.36
C GLY A 260 16.77 -1.31 -3.81
N GLU A 261 17.11 -0.04 -4.02
CA GLU A 261 17.35 0.56 -5.33
C GLU A 261 18.53 -0.06 -6.08
N ASN A 262 19.48 -0.68 -5.35
CA ASN A 262 20.61 -1.38 -5.94
C ASN A 262 20.24 -2.70 -6.64
N GLY A 263 18.95 -3.06 -6.67
CA GLY A 263 18.47 -4.31 -7.25
C GLY A 263 18.74 -5.53 -6.40
N THR A 264 18.83 -5.36 -5.07
CA THR A 264 19.04 -6.46 -4.13
C THR A 264 17.81 -6.64 -3.24
N ALA A 265 17.48 -7.89 -2.91
CA ALA A 265 16.49 -8.24 -1.90
C ALA A 265 17.14 -9.09 -0.79
N GLN A 266 16.71 -8.92 0.44
CA GLN A 266 17.17 -9.69 1.59
C GLN A 266 16.00 -10.25 2.37
N ALA A 267 16.13 -11.53 2.82
CA ALA A 267 15.32 -12.11 3.87
C ALA A 267 16.14 -12.13 5.18
N ARG A 268 15.56 -11.59 6.25
CA ARG A 268 16.18 -11.51 7.57
C ARG A 268 15.29 -12.15 8.61
N LYS A 269 15.86 -12.80 9.61
CA LYS A 269 15.09 -13.40 10.70
C LYS A 269 14.32 -12.33 11.49
N LYS A 270 13.03 -12.51 11.62
CA LYS A 270 12.13 -11.58 12.35
C LYS A 270 12.54 -11.39 13.81
N ALA A 271 13.10 -12.42 14.43
CA ALA A 271 13.44 -12.41 15.85
C ALA A 271 14.62 -11.50 16.23
N ASN A 272 15.62 -11.35 15.35
CA ASN A 272 16.87 -10.67 15.69
C ASN A 272 17.51 -9.87 14.53
N GLY A 273 16.88 -9.83 13.36
CA GLY A 273 17.38 -9.12 12.18
C GLY A 273 18.56 -9.79 11.49
N GLU A 274 18.96 -11.01 11.89
CA GLU A 274 20.05 -11.75 11.28
C GLU A 274 19.75 -12.03 9.81
N LEU A 275 20.74 -11.80 8.92
CA LEU A 275 20.60 -12.08 7.49
C LEU A 275 20.48 -13.58 7.26
N SER A 276 19.43 -13.99 6.55
CA SER A 276 19.22 -15.37 6.12
C SER A 276 19.64 -15.57 4.68
N GLU A 277 19.10 -14.78 3.76
CA GLU A 277 19.40 -14.89 2.33
C GLU A 277 19.45 -13.52 1.65
N THR A 278 20.16 -13.47 0.50
CA THR A 278 20.28 -12.29 -0.36
C THR A 278 20.11 -12.71 -1.82
N TRP A 279 19.41 -11.90 -2.60
CA TRP A 279 19.22 -12.09 -4.03
C TRP A 279 19.64 -10.83 -4.79
N GLU A 280 20.46 -11.02 -5.83
CA GLU A 280 20.77 -9.98 -6.80
C GLU A 280 19.75 -10.06 -7.94
N LEU A 281 18.87 -9.07 -8.03
CA LEU A 281 17.74 -9.08 -8.98
C LEU A 281 18.10 -8.41 -10.30
N GLY A 282 19.15 -7.55 -10.31
CA GLY A 282 19.57 -6.80 -11.47
C GLY A 282 18.69 -5.60 -11.81
N GLU A 283 17.63 -5.38 -11.04
CA GLU A 283 16.69 -4.27 -11.21
C GLU A 283 16.09 -3.85 -9.86
N ARG A 284 15.85 -2.54 -9.71
CA ARG A 284 15.37 -1.97 -8.46
C ARG A 284 13.92 -2.36 -8.14
N ILE A 285 13.66 -2.60 -6.86
CA ILE A 285 12.31 -2.74 -6.31
C ILE A 285 12.15 -1.68 -5.22
N ASN A 286 11.34 -0.66 -5.52
CA ASN A 286 11.01 0.46 -4.63
C ASN A 286 9.53 0.47 -4.27
N THR A 287 8.89 -0.67 -4.33
CA THR A 287 7.45 -0.82 -4.21
C THR A 287 7.10 -1.76 -3.06
N PRO A 288 5.96 -1.56 -2.40
CA PRO A 288 5.47 -2.50 -1.39
C PRO A 288 5.35 -3.92 -1.95
N CYS A 289 5.72 -4.90 -1.11
CA CYS A 289 5.51 -6.30 -1.42
C CYS A 289 4.11 -6.75 -1.02
N ALA A 290 3.57 -7.74 -1.74
CA ALA A 290 2.38 -8.49 -1.33
C ALA A 290 2.81 -9.82 -0.69
N VAL A 291 2.14 -10.23 0.40
CA VAL A 291 2.47 -11.44 1.15
C VAL A 291 1.29 -12.40 1.10
N GLY A 292 1.54 -13.60 0.57
CA GLY A 292 0.66 -14.77 0.71
C GLY A 292 1.10 -15.66 1.88
N ASP A 293 0.50 -16.85 2.00
CA ASP A 293 0.75 -17.76 3.14
C ASP A 293 2.22 -18.15 3.32
N SER A 294 2.91 -18.49 2.23
CA SER A 294 4.33 -18.87 2.21
C SER A 294 5.10 -18.22 1.05
N THR A 295 4.56 -17.13 0.53
CA THR A 295 5.08 -16.44 -0.65
C THR A 295 5.16 -14.94 -0.42
N VAL A 296 6.15 -14.31 -1.05
CA VAL A 296 6.29 -12.86 -1.14
C VAL A 296 6.34 -12.49 -2.61
N TYR A 297 5.60 -11.47 -3.00
CA TYR A 297 5.60 -10.92 -4.35
C TYR A 297 6.05 -9.48 -4.32
N ALA A 298 6.88 -9.11 -5.28
CA ALA A 298 7.21 -7.70 -5.52
C ALA A 298 7.33 -7.45 -7.01
N VAL A 299 6.87 -6.31 -7.47
CA VAL A 299 7.02 -5.87 -8.86
C VAL A 299 8.15 -4.87 -8.97
N SER A 300 9.04 -5.06 -9.93
CA SER A 300 10.10 -4.08 -10.22
C SER A 300 9.54 -2.87 -10.96
N GLY A 301 10.29 -1.76 -10.92
CA GLY A 301 9.93 -0.56 -11.68
C GLY A 301 9.80 -0.78 -13.19
N MET A 302 10.41 -1.84 -13.72
CA MET A 302 10.32 -2.23 -15.14
C MET A 302 9.22 -3.25 -15.44
N GLY A 303 8.41 -3.62 -14.44
CA GLY A 303 7.24 -4.50 -14.59
C GLY A 303 7.51 -5.99 -14.49
N LYS A 304 8.66 -6.42 -13.96
CA LYS A 304 8.85 -7.83 -13.66
C LYS A 304 8.29 -8.17 -12.28
N LEU A 305 7.50 -9.23 -12.22
CA LEU A 305 6.94 -9.77 -10.99
C LEU A 305 7.87 -10.84 -10.43
N HIS A 306 8.50 -10.53 -9.33
CA HIS A 306 9.34 -11.42 -8.55
C HIS A 306 8.50 -12.16 -7.52
N ARG A 307 8.76 -13.46 -7.35
CA ARG A 307 8.15 -14.31 -6.32
C ARG A 307 9.23 -15.00 -5.51
N TRP A 308 9.14 -14.91 -4.21
CA TRP A 308 9.89 -15.74 -3.26
C TRP A 308 8.95 -16.72 -2.60
N SER A 309 9.32 -18.00 -2.56
CA SER A 309 8.52 -19.05 -1.94
C SER A 309 9.34 -19.79 -0.90
N TYR A 310 8.75 -20.03 0.28
CA TYR A 310 9.40 -20.73 1.39
C TYR A 310 8.95 -22.17 1.46
N HIS A 311 9.88 -23.11 1.19
CA HIS A 311 9.64 -24.55 1.26
C HIS A 311 10.85 -25.26 1.85
N ALA A 312 10.61 -26.27 2.71
CA ALA A 312 11.65 -27.11 3.30
C ALA A 312 12.80 -26.28 3.93
N GLU A 313 12.44 -25.27 4.71
CA GLU A 313 13.37 -24.38 5.42
C GLU A 313 14.26 -23.52 4.51
N LYS A 314 13.88 -23.36 3.24
CA LYS A 314 14.64 -22.58 2.27
C LYS A 314 13.73 -21.67 1.45
N TRP A 315 14.23 -20.50 1.13
CA TRP A 315 13.63 -19.57 0.16
C TRP A 315 14.10 -19.91 -1.26
N THR A 316 13.19 -19.87 -2.21
CA THR A 316 13.46 -19.90 -3.65
C THR A 316 12.99 -18.58 -4.26
N HIS A 317 13.57 -18.17 -5.38
CA HIS A 317 13.22 -16.94 -6.08
C HIS A 317 13.02 -17.22 -7.56
N ASP A 318 11.93 -16.70 -8.12
CA ASP A 318 11.58 -16.78 -9.54
C ASP A 318 11.06 -15.43 -10.05
N VAL A 319 11.25 -15.14 -11.34
CA VAL A 319 10.48 -14.13 -12.06
C VAL A 319 9.30 -14.84 -12.71
N VAL A 320 8.09 -14.53 -12.25
CA VAL A 320 6.87 -15.27 -12.63
C VAL A 320 6.05 -14.56 -13.71
N ALA A 321 6.29 -13.28 -13.94
CA ALA A 321 5.70 -12.51 -15.04
C ALA A 321 6.61 -11.34 -15.44
N ASP A 322 6.47 -10.87 -16.68
CA ASP A 322 7.06 -9.63 -17.20
C ASP A 322 5.96 -8.88 -17.95
N PHE A 323 5.49 -7.79 -17.39
CA PHE A 323 4.37 -7.01 -17.93
C PHE A 323 4.82 -6.02 -19.01
N GLN A 324 6.14 -5.80 -19.16
CA GLN A 324 6.74 -4.88 -20.14
C GLN A 324 6.17 -3.45 -20.04
N THR A 325 5.85 -3.02 -18.82
CA THR A 325 5.33 -1.69 -18.51
C THR A 325 5.87 -1.23 -17.16
N ASP A 326 5.97 0.07 -16.96
CA ASP A 326 6.43 0.62 -15.70
C ASP A 326 5.37 0.41 -14.59
N CYS A 327 5.81 -0.17 -13.46
CA CYS A 327 4.99 -0.47 -12.28
C CYS A 327 5.67 0.13 -11.05
N ARG A 328 5.15 1.26 -10.52
CA ARG A 328 5.78 1.98 -9.39
C ARG A 328 4.93 2.01 -8.13
N LEU A 329 3.76 1.39 -8.15
CA LEU A 329 2.84 1.39 -7.02
C LEU A 329 2.81 0.06 -6.25
N GLY A 330 3.64 -0.90 -6.68
CA GLY A 330 3.72 -2.21 -6.07
C GLY A 330 2.64 -3.18 -6.54
N CYS A 331 2.53 -4.29 -5.84
CA CYS A 331 1.49 -5.29 -6.06
C CYS A 331 0.63 -5.43 -4.80
N HIS A 332 -0.66 -5.66 -5.00
CA HIS A 332 -1.64 -5.75 -3.92
C HIS A 332 -2.37 -7.09 -4.00
N LEU A 333 -2.39 -7.82 -2.89
CA LEU A 333 -3.13 -9.08 -2.82
C LEU A 333 -4.64 -8.79 -2.67
N PHE A 334 -5.45 -9.36 -3.54
CA PHE A 334 -6.90 -9.32 -3.47
C PHE A 334 -7.48 -10.73 -3.61
N GLY A 335 -7.85 -11.33 -2.50
CA GLY A 335 -8.14 -12.77 -2.44
C GLY A 335 -6.88 -13.60 -2.77
N HIS A 336 -6.95 -14.37 -3.85
CA HIS A 336 -5.82 -15.13 -4.37
C HIS A 336 -5.15 -14.48 -5.60
N ASP A 337 -5.62 -13.32 -6.02
CA ASP A 337 -5.13 -12.59 -7.18
C ASP A 337 -4.22 -11.43 -6.77
N LEU A 338 -3.24 -11.08 -7.60
CA LEU A 338 -2.43 -9.88 -7.44
C LEU A 338 -2.91 -8.80 -8.40
N LEU A 339 -3.17 -7.63 -7.87
CA LEU A 339 -3.46 -6.42 -8.62
C LEU A 339 -2.20 -5.58 -8.70
N ILE A 340 -1.83 -5.17 -9.90
CA ILE A 340 -0.62 -4.40 -10.18
C ILE A 340 -1.00 -3.17 -11.00
N PRO A 341 -1.05 -1.98 -10.39
CA PRO A 341 -1.25 -0.73 -11.12
C PRO A 341 -0.03 -0.41 -11.99
N ASP A 342 -0.25 -0.01 -13.24
CA ASP A 342 0.79 0.48 -14.12
C ASP A 342 0.79 2.02 -14.23
N GLU A 343 1.87 2.60 -14.73
CA GLU A 343 1.99 4.06 -14.90
C GLU A 343 1.10 4.64 -15.99
N SER A 344 0.56 3.84 -16.89
CA SER A 344 -0.41 4.31 -17.89
C SER A 344 -1.81 4.53 -17.32
N GLY A 345 -2.03 4.08 -16.07
CA GLY A 345 -3.32 4.09 -15.39
C GLY A 345 -4.10 2.80 -15.58
N GLY A 346 -3.44 1.73 -16.02
CA GLY A 346 -3.98 0.39 -16.09
C GLY A 346 -3.90 -0.34 -14.76
N ILE A 347 -4.66 -1.41 -14.62
CA ILE A 347 -4.53 -2.39 -13.54
C ILE A 347 -4.38 -3.77 -14.18
N LEU A 348 -3.24 -4.40 -13.91
CA LEU A 348 -2.95 -5.76 -14.31
C LEU A 348 -3.40 -6.72 -13.21
N LEU A 349 -4.03 -7.81 -13.59
CA LEU A 349 -4.37 -8.91 -12.71
C LEU A 349 -3.43 -10.08 -13.01
N TYR A 350 -2.70 -10.52 -12.01
CA TYR A 350 -1.93 -11.76 -12.08
C TYR A 350 -2.59 -12.82 -11.21
N ARG A 351 -2.78 -13.99 -11.80
CA ARG A 351 -3.34 -15.16 -11.12
C ARG A 351 -2.31 -16.29 -11.15
N GLU A 352 -1.95 -16.76 -9.96
CA GLU A 352 -1.07 -17.91 -9.86
C GLU A 352 -1.80 -19.17 -10.33
N ALA A 353 -1.04 -20.07 -10.97
CA ALA A 353 -1.57 -21.41 -11.27
C ALA A 353 -1.88 -22.13 -9.96
N ASN A 354 -3.05 -22.73 -9.87
CA ASN A 354 -3.35 -23.61 -8.74
C ASN A 354 -2.29 -24.72 -8.63
N PRO A 355 -1.71 -24.94 -7.42
CA PRO A 355 -0.65 -25.93 -7.21
C PRO A 355 -1.08 -27.36 -7.52
#